data_544bb602ab5a3ff75b700dedd7eeff5f
#
_entry.id   544bb602ab5a3ff75b700dedd7eeff5f
#
_cell.length_a   1.000
_cell.length_b   1.000
_cell.length_c   1.000
_cell.angle_alpha   90.00
_cell.angle_beta   90.00
_cell.angle_gamma   90.00
#
_symmetry.space_group_name_H-M   'P 1'
#
loop_
_entity.id
_entity.type
_entity.pdbx_description
1 polymer ?
#
loop_
_entity_poly.entity_id
_entity_poly.type
_entity_poly.pdbx_seq_one_letter_code
_entity_poly.pdbx_strand_id
1 'polypeptide(L)'
;LDRSSAASDVYKRQVLVGAQTVRAEDYSGVVPSTDGSRPAPIAVPSRSLDFDIDSDFFTDFTTPPVILAPHSSWEDEDIVTRIEAIESTGAEVCDAGEGSVRDYISVLKDRGFKRVLCEGGPGMIGQLVDADAIDQMYLTLDPHLSTGVETPMATFKGGNSHRRMQFENVAADTDGTVFLRYSRTREDVD
;
A
#
# COMPACT_ATOMS: atom_id res chain seq x y z
N LEU A 1 18.07 29.22 1.81
CA LEU A 1 17.28 28.09 1.26
C LEU A 1 17.35 26.95 2.26
N ASP A 2 16.24 26.76 2.92
CA ASP A 2 16.08 25.85 4.05
C ASP A 2 16.19 24.39 3.61
N ARG A 3 17.32 23.74 3.92
CA ARG A 3 17.56 22.32 3.69
C ARG A 3 16.70 21.43 4.57
N SER A 4 16.00 21.98 5.57
CA SER A 4 15.16 21.22 6.50
C SER A 4 13.83 20.77 5.85
N SER A 5 13.32 21.51 4.86
CA SER A 5 12.05 21.19 4.22
C SER A 5 12.15 19.98 3.28
N ALA A 6 13.28 19.83 2.57
CA ALA A 6 13.50 18.69 1.67
C ALA A 6 13.70 17.38 2.46
N ALA A 7 14.38 17.41 3.58
CA ALA A 7 14.53 16.26 4.48
C ALA A 7 13.20 15.88 5.13
N SER A 8 12.36 16.87 5.50
CA SER A 8 11.01 16.64 6.03
C SER A 8 10.06 15.97 5.03
N ASP A 9 10.23 16.18 3.72
CA ASP A 9 9.35 15.58 2.70
C ASP A 9 9.70 14.11 2.38
N VAL A 10 10.92 13.66 2.62
CA VAL A 10 11.34 12.26 2.47
C VAL A 10 10.62 11.37 3.51
N TYR A 11 10.38 11.86 4.72
CA TYR A 11 9.74 11.14 5.83
C TYR A 11 8.20 11.04 5.71
N LYS A 12 7.60 11.60 4.65
CA LYS A 12 6.13 11.65 4.47
C LYS A 12 5.62 10.68 3.41
N ARG A 13 6.37 9.64 3.11
CA ARG A 13 5.97 8.55 2.23
C ARG A 13 5.46 7.37 3.05
N GLN A 14 4.46 6.68 2.54
CA GLN A 14 3.89 5.47 3.11
C GLN A 14 3.79 4.43 2.01
N VAL A 15 4.13 3.19 2.33
CA VAL A 15 3.86 2.04 1.46
C VAL A 15 2.56 1.38 1.93
N LEU A 16 1.65 1.11 1.01
CA LEU A 16 0.37 0.43 1.25
C LEU A 16 0.36 -0.90 0.50
N VAL A 17 0.18 -1.98 1.24
CA VAL A 17 0.19 -3.35 0.68
C VAL A 17 -1.02 -4.12 1.19
N GLY A 18 -1.65 -4.92 0.33
CA GLY A 18 -2.75 -5.79 0.72
C GLY A 18 -2.28 -6.92 1.65
N ALA A 19 -3.07 -7.27 2.68
CA ALA A 19 -2.73 -8.31 3.64
C ALA A 19 -2.47 -9.70 2.99
N GLN A 20 -3.14 -10.01 1.88
CA GLN A 20 -2.89 -11.27 1.15
C GLN A 20 -1.49 -11.27 0.51
N THR A 21 -1.02 -10.14 0.01
CA THR A 21 0.32 -10.00 -0.57
C THR A 21 1.38 -10.18 0.52
N VAL A 22 1.20 -9.56 1.69
CA VAL A 22 2.11 -9.74 2.83
C VAL A 22 2.25 -11.21 3.22
N ARG A 23 1.14 -11.96 3.23
CA ARG A 23 1.13 -13.38 3.57
C ARG A 23 1.69 -14.30 2.49
N ALA A 24 1.52 -13.93 1.21
CA ALA A 24 1.88 -14.80 0.08
C ALA A 24 3.33 -14.64 -0.40
N GLU A 25 3.92 -13.49 -0.16
CA GLU A 25 5.23 -13.11 -0.71
C GLU A 25 6.35 -13.05 0.34
N ASP A 26 6.14 -13.65 1.53
CA ASP A 26 7.09 -13.61 2.66
C ASP A 26 7.67 -12.20 2.85
N TYR A 27 6.77 -11.22 2.93
CA TYR A 27 7.15 -9.82 3.03
C TYR A 27 8.03 -9.62 4.26
N SER A 28 9.27 -9.22 4.08
CA SER A 28 10.18 -8.89 5.18
C SER A 28 9.99 -7.45 5.64
N GLY A 29 10.51 -7.14 6.81
CA GLY A 29 10.55 -5.77 7.31
C GLY A 29 11.33 -4.83 6.38
N VAL A 30 11.11 -3.53 6.55
CA VAL A 30 11.72 -2.53 5.67
C VAL A 30 13.21 -2.40 5.97
N VAL A 31 14.04 -2.68 4.98
CA VAL A 31 15.50 -2.54 5.07
C VAL A 31 15.90 -1.06 5.09
N PRO A 32 16.85 -0.64 5.94
CA PRO A 32 17.34 0.73 5.97
C PRO A 32 17.86 1.18 4.61
N SER A 33 17.57 2.43 4.25
CA SER A 33 18.14 3.04 3.06
C SER A 33 19.65 3.17 3.17
N THR A 34 20.36 3.05 2.05
CA THR A 34 21.83 3.19 1.97
C THR A 34 22.33 4.58 2.39
N ASP A 35 21.47 5.59 2.38
CA ASP A 35 21.76 6.95 2.83
C ASP A 35 21.53 7.18 4.33
N GLY A 36 21.16 6.12 5.08
CA GLY A 36 20.87 6.17 6.51
C GLY A 36 19.52 6.80 6.85
N SER A 37 18.68 7.12 5.88
CA SER A 37 17.32 7.61 6.14
C SER A 37 16.45 6.48 6.68
N ARG A 38 15.54 6.82 7.62
CA ARG A 38 14.57 5.86 8.12
C ARG A 38 13.60 5.50 7.00
N PRO A 39 13.39 4.21 6.72
CA PRO A 39 12.47 3.79 5.66
C PRO A 39 11.03 4.18 6.00
N ALA A 40 10.22 4.35 4.95
CA ALA A 40 8.79 4.54 5.11
C ALA A 40 8.17 3.29 5.76
N PRO A 41 7.24 3.44 6.73
CA PRO A 41 6.53 2.29 7.27
C PRO A 41 5.69 1.61 6.18
N ILE A 42 5.38 0.33 6.39
CA ILE A 42 4.43 -0.40 5.55
C ILE A 42 3.07 -0.39 6.25
N ALA A 43 2.04 0.07 5.54
CA ALA A 43 0.66 0.00 6.00
C ALA A 43 -0.05 -1.18 5.35
N VAL A 44 -0.77 -1.96 6.16
CA VAL A 44 -1.46 -3.16 5.70
C VAL A 44 -2.90 -3.16 6.17
N PRO A 45 -3.87 -2.90 5.29
CA PRO A 45 -5.28 -3.07 5.61
C PRO A 45 -5.62 -4.55 5.84
N SER A 46 -6.27 -4.85 6.96
CA SER A 46 -6.72 -6.20 7.27
C SER A 46 -8.00 -6.17 8.11
N ARG A 47 -8.97 -6.98 7.73
CA ARG A 47 -10.20 -7.20 8.52
C ARG A 47 -10.06 -8.38 9.48
N SER A 48 -9.36 -9.42 9.07
CA SER A 48 -9.20 -10.64 9.87
C SER A 48 -8.05 -10.55 10.86
N LEU A 49 -7.09 -9.66 10.65
CA LEU A 49 -5.84 -9.57 11.39
C LEU A 49 -5.12 -10.93 11.56
N ASP A 50 -5.35 -11.82 10.63
CA ASP A 50 -4.80 -13.17 10.60
C ASP A 50 -3.39 -13.09 9.99
N PHE A 51 -2.39 -12.83 10.82
CA PHE A 51 -0.99 -12.75 10.46
C PHE A 51 -0.18 -13.76 11.29
N ASP A 52 0.90 -14.24 10.69
CA ASP A 52 1.96 -14.91 11.42
C ASP A 52 2.85 -13.84 12.09
N ILE A 53 2.69 -13.68 13.40
CA ILE A 53 3.43 -12.68 14.17
C ILE A 53 4.91 -13.04 14.35
N ASP A 54 5.30 -14.27 14.09
CA ASP A 54 6.69 -14.74 14.11
C ASP A 54 7.40 -14.54 12.77
N SER A 55 6.68 -14.08 11.73
CA SER A 55 7.28 -13.80 10.42
C SER A 55 8.23 -12.61 10.46
N ASP A 56 9.15 -12.53 9.51
CA ASP A 56 10.11 -11.43 9.37
C ASP A 56 9.42 -10.06 9.24
N PHE A 57 8.19 -10.01 8.75
CA PHE A 57 7.40 -8.79 8.68
C PHE A 57 7.17 -8.16 10.06
N PHE A 58 7.01 -8.97 11.11
CA PHE A 58 6.75 -8.51 12.47
C PHE A 58 7.96 -8.63 13.41
N THR A 59 9.04 -9.30 13.00
CA THR A 59 10.21 -9.55 13.86
C THR A 59 11.47 -8.81 13.40
N ASP A 60 11.57 -8.49 12.09
CA ASP A 60 12.74 -7.81 11.51
C ASP A 60 12.35 -6.53 10.77
N PHE A 61 12.08 -5.45 11.50
CA PHE A 61 11.76 -4.15 10.93
C PHE A 61 12.57 -3.01 11.55
N THR A 62 12.96 -2.05 10.71
CA THR A 62 13.57 -0.79 11.15
C THR A 62 12.51 0.25 11.51
N THR A 63 11.37 0.21 10.83
CA THR A 63 10.20 1.06 11.09
C THR A 63 9.01 0.15 11.32
N PRO A 64 8.31 0.28 12.47
CA PRO A 64 7.16 -0.55 12.76
C PRO A 64 6.10 -0.51 11.66
N PRO A 65 5.57 -1.67 11.25
CA PRO A 65 4.44 -1.72 10.34
C PRO A 65 3.17 -1.15 10.99
N VAL A 66 2.26 -0.66 10.16
CA VAL A 66 0.98 -0.10 10.58
C VAL A 66 -0.15 -0.96 10.01
N ILE A 67 -0.90 -1.61 10.87
CA ILE A 67 -2.06 -2.40 10.47
C ILE A 67 -3.30 -1.52 10.55
N LEU A 68 -4.05 -1.45 9.46
CA LEU A 68 -5.27 -0.66 9.34
C LEU A 68 -6.47 -1.60 9.48
N ALA A 69 -7.14 -1.57 10.63
CA ALA A 69 -8.27 -2.43 10.95
C ALA A 69 -9.59 -1.64 10.94
N PRO A 70 -10.71 -2.20 10.49
CA PRO A 70 -12.00 -1.54 10.64
C PRO A 70 -12.40 -1.43 12.11
N HIS A 71 -13.18 -0.41 12.47
CA HIS A 71 -13.64 -0.18 13.83
C HIS A 71 -14.31 -1.41 14.47
N SER A 72 -15.08 -2.15 13.68
CA SER A 72 -15.73 -3.39 14.12
C SER A 72 -14.77 -4.49 14.62
N SER A 73 -13.48 -4.37 14.33
CA SER A 73 -12.46 -5.32 14.83
C SER A 73 -12.33 -5.29 16.34
N TRP A 74 -12.66 -4.19 16.99
CA TRP A 74 -12.62 -4.07 18.45
C TRP A 74 -13.90 -4.57 19.14
N GLU A 75 -14.91 -4.96 18.38
CA GLU A 75 -16.17 -5.54 18.86
C GLU A 75 -16.11 -7.08 18.89
N ASP A 76 -15.07 -7.70 18.32
CA ASP A 76 -14.86 -9.14 18.22
C ASP A 76 -13.70 -9.58 19.13
N GLU A 77 -13.97 -10.37 20.15
CA GLU A 77 -12.98 -10.80 21.16
C GLU A 77 -11.82 -11.59 20.54
N ASP A 78 -12.08 -12.40 19.51
CA ASP A 78 -11.04 -13.16 18.82
C ASP A 78 -10.12 -12.22 18.05
N ILE A 79 -10.67 -11.17 17.45
CA ILE A 79 -9.89 -10.17 16.72
C ILE A 79 -9.12 -9.26 17.69
N VAL A 80 -9.70 -8.89 18.81
CA VAL A 80 -8.99 -8.13 19.86
C VAL A 80 -7.75 -8.89 20.34
N THR A 81 -7.86 -10.19 20.55
CA THR A 81 -6.70 -11.03 20.90
C THR A 81 -5.58 -10.97 19.84
N ARG A 82 -5.95 -10.94 18.54
CA ARG A 82 -4.98 -10.78 17.46
C ARG A 82 -4.37 -9.37 17.42
N ILE A 83 -5.16 -8.34 17.73
CA ILE A 83 -4.65 -6.97 17.86
C ILE A 83 -3.56 -6.92 18.93
N GLU A 84 -3.84 -7.45 20.12
CA GLU A 84 -2.87 -7.49 21.22
C GLU A 84 -1.60 -8.26 20.86
N ALA A 85 -1.74 -9.39 20.15
CA ALA A 85 -0.61 -10.17 19.68
C ALA A 85 0.25 -9.37 18.68
N ILE A 86 -0.37 -8.68 17.71
CA ILE A 86 0.34 -7.83 16.73
C ILE A 86 1.05 -6.68 17.44
N GLU A 87 0.38 -5.98 18.36
CA GLU A 87 0.97 -4.86 19.10
C GLU A 87 2.13 -5.30 20.00
N SER A 88 2.10 -6.53 20.52
CA SER A 88 3.21 -7.09 21.33
C SER A 88 4.53 -7.21 20.55
N THR A 89 4.49 -7.25 19.20
CA THR A 89 5.69 -7.24 18.34
C THR A 89 6.30 -5.84 18.19
N GLY A 90 5.59 -4.80 18.60
CA GLY A 90 5.94 -3.41 18.37
C GLY A 90 5.33 -2.80 17.11
N ALA A 91 4.54 -3.58 16.35
CA ALA A 91 3.71 -3.06 15.27
C ALA A 91 2.56 -2.21 15.82
N GLU A 92 1.97 -1.37 15.00
CA GLU A 92 0.89 -0.48 15.41
C GLU A 92 -0.41 -0.89 14.73
N VAL A 93 -1.51 -1.00 15.49
CA VAL A 93 -2.85 -1.25 14.93
C VAL A 93 -3.68 0.02 15.04
N CYS A 94 -4.20 0.49 13.89
CA CYS A 94 -4.98 1.72 13.80
C CYS A 94 -6.43 1.42 13.42
N ASP A 95 -7.35 2.07 14.12
CA ASP A 95 -8.76 2.11 13.73
C ASP A 95 -8.90 2.88 12.41
N ALA A 96 -9.42 2.22 11.42
CA ALA A 96 -9.65 2.75 10.08
C ALA A 96 -11.17 2.78 9.73
N GLY A 97 -11.99 3.18 10.67
CA GLY A 97 -13.42 3.42 10.49
C GLY A 97 -14.15 2.21 9.93
N GLU A 98 -14.87 2.37 8.83
CA GLU A 98 -15.60 1.28 8.16
C GLU A 98 -14.68 0.30 7.41
N GLY A 99 -13.38 0.59 7.35
CA GLY A 99 -12.42 -0.21 6.61
C GLY A 99 -12.56 -0.08 5.10
N SER A 100 -12.94 1.08 4.63
CA SER A 100 -12.89 1.44 3.22
C SER A 100 -11.51 1.96 2.82
N VAL A 101 -11.21 1.95 1.54
CA VAL A 101 -9.95 2.51 1.03
C VAL A 101 -9.81 4.01 1.34
N ARG A 102 -10.93 4.72 1.44
CA ARG A 102 -10.94 6.15 1.81
C ARG A 102 -10.58 6.36 3.27
N ASP A 103 -11.05 5.46 4.14
CA ASP A 103 -10.71 5.49 5.56
C ASP A 103 -9.22 5.20 5.75
N TYR A 104 -8.67 4.21 5.03
CA TYR A 104 -7.23 3.92 5.06
C TYR A 104 -6.39 5.13 4.66
N ILE A 105 -6.77 5.79 3.56
CA ILE A 105 -6.08 7.00 3.09
C ILE A 105 -6.23 8.15 4.11
N SER A 106 -7.39 8.30 4.74
CA SER A 106 -7.62 9.31 5.77
C SER A 106 -6.71 9.10 6.97
N VAL A 107 -6.66 7.90 7.53
CA VAL A 107 -5.77 7.56 8.66
C VAL A 107 -4.32 7.86 8.32
N LEU A 108 -3.86 7.46 7.13
CA LEU A 108 -2.48 7.72 6.70
C LEU A 108 -2.20 9.22 6.54
N LYS A 109 -3.17 9.98 6.01
CA LYS A 109 -3.06 11.43 5.87
C LYS A 109 -3.01 12.14 7.24
N ASP A 110 -3.84 11.72 8.20
CA ASP A 110 -3.87 12.29 9.55
C ASP A 110 -2.56 12.01 10.30
N ARG A 111 -1.88 10.94 9.96
CA ARG A 111 -0.51 10.61 10.42
C ARG A 111 0.58 11.42 9.71
N GLY A 112 0.20 12.32 8.80
CA GLY A 112 1.11 13.23 8.10
C GLY A 112 1.72 12.67 6.81
N PHE A 113 1.28 11.49 6.33
CA PHE A 113 1.76 10.95 5.06
C PHE A 113 1.08 11.66 3.89
N LYS A 114 1.87 12.31 3.05
CA LYS A 114 1.38 13.06 1.89
C LYS A 114 1.39 12.24 0.59
N ARG A 115 2.15 11.18 0.55
CA ARG A 115 2.28 10.29 -0.59
C ARG A 115 2.16 8.85 -0.13
N VAL A 116 1.24 8.12 -0.73
CA VAL A 116 1.03 6.69 -0.49
C VAL A 116 1.39 5.95 -1.77
N LEU A 117 2.37 5.05 -1.70
CA LEU A 117 2.71 4.12 -2.77
C LEU A 117 1.96 2.82 -2.51
N CYS A 118 1.04 2.44 -3.40
CA CYS A 118 0.39 1.14 -3.32
C CYS A 118 1.16 0.13 -4.20
N GLU A 119 1.66 -0.93 -3.59
CA GLU A 119 2.36 -2.02 -4.28
C GLU A 119 1.44 -3.22 -4.60
N GLY A 120 0.15 -3.03 -4.38
CA GLY A 120 -0.83 -4.09 -4.67
C GLY A 120 -1.32 -4.76 -3.39
N GLY A 121 -1.85 -6.05 -3.37
CA GLY A 121 -2.21 -6.85 -4.55
C GLY A 121 -3.47 -6.42 -5.31
N PRO A 122 -3.93 -7.29 -6.18
CA PRO A 122 -5.02 -6.99 -7.11
C PRO A 122 -6.30 -6.48 -6.45
N GLY A 123 -6.66 -7.02 -5.29
CA GLY A 123 -7.83 -6.57 -4.53
C GLY A 123 -7.70 -5.15 -3.98
N MET A 124 -6.50 -4.74 -3.56
CA MET A 124 -6.25 -3.37 -3.10
C MET A 124 -6.27 -2.39 -4.27
N ILE A 125 -5.62 -2.73 -5.37
CA ILE A 125 -5.66 -1.91 -6.59
C ILE A 125 -7.11 -1.74 -7.07
N GLY A 126 -7.90 -2.82 -7.07
CA GLY A 126 -9.32 -2.77 -7.46
C GLY A 126 -10.14 -1.81 -6.60
N GLN A 127 -9.96 -1.83 -5.27
CA GLN A 127 -10.62 -0.90 -4.35
C GLN A 127 -10.20 0.56 -4.60
N LEU A 128 -8.91 0.80 -4.87
CA LEU A 128 -8.40 2.14 -5.20
C LEU A 128 -8.96 2.67 -6.52
N VAL A 129 -9.10 1.80 -7.54
CA VAL A 129 -9.73 2.16 -8.83
C VAL A 129 -11.20 2.50 -8.63
N ASP A 130 -11.94 1.68 -7.89
CA ASP A 130 -13.36 1.90 -7.61
C ASP A 130 -13.59 3.19 -6.84
N ALA A 131 -12.79 3.45 -5.81
CA ALA A 131 -12.83 4.67 -5.01
C ALA A 131 -12.32 5.92 -5.74
N ASP A 132 -11.83 5.78 -6.98
CA ASP A 132 -11.19 6.85 -7.77
C ASP A 132 -10.04 7.53 -6.98
N ALA A 133 -9.19 6.72 -6.36
CA ALA A 133 -8.16 7.15 -5.41
C ALA A 133 -6.72 7.01 -5.95
N ILE A 134 -6.56 6.77 -7.25
CA ILE A 134 -5.23 6.65 -7.88
C ILE A 134 -4.90 7.95 -8.61
N ASP A 135 -3.88 8.66 -8.15
CA ASP A 135 -3.39 9.87 -8.82
C ASP A 135 -2.37 9.56 -9.91
N GLN A 136 -1.50 8.57 -9.67
CA GLN A 136 -0.47 8.13 -10.63
C GLN A 136 -0.39 6.61 -10.64
N MET A 137 -0.10 6.06 -11.81
CA MET A 137 0.11 4.64 -12.02
C MET A 137 1.44 4.42 -12.74
N TYR A 138 2.24 3.54 -12.18
CA TYR A 138 3.48 3.04 -12.78
C TYR A 138 3.25 1.59 -13.18
N LEU A 139 3.47 1.28 -14.45
CA LEU A 139 3.29 -0.06 -15.00
C LEU A 139 4.58 -0.51 -15.68
N THR A 140 5.05 -1.69 -15.30
CA THR A 140 6.16 -2.36 -15.97
C THR A 140 5.62 -3.45 -16.89
N LEU A 141 6.06 -3.43 -18.14
CA LEU A 141 5.81 -4.47 -19.11
C LEU A 141 7.11 -5.25 -19.32
N ASP A 142 7.09 -6.49 -18.88
CA ASP A 142 8.17 -7.45 -19.11
C ASP A 142 8.00 -8.09 -20.50
N PRO A 143 9.04 -8.21 -21.32
CA PRO A 143 8.95 -8.73 -22.69
C PRO A 143 8.80 -10.27 -22.77
N HIS A 144 8.44 -10.93 -21.68
CA HIS A 144 8.25 -12.39 -21.65
C HIS A 144 6.80 -12.79 -21.91
N LEU A 145 6.64 -13.85 -22.68
CA LEU A 145 5.35 -14.52 -22.85
C LEU A 145 5.24 -15.66 -21.85
N SER A 146 4.27 -15.57 -20.95
CA SER A 146 4.01 -16.58 -19.93
C SER A 146 2.63 -17.22 -20.15
N THR A 147 2.52 -18.51 -19.84
CA THR A 147 1.24 -19.23 -19.79
C THR A 147 0.90 -19.59 -18.34
N GLY A 148 -0.39 -19.75 -18.04
CA GLY A 148 -0.83 -20.17 -16.71
C GLY A 148 -0.85 -19.06 -15.64
N VAL A 149 -0.71 -17.79 -16.05
CA VAL A 149 -0.88 -16.64 -15.16
C VAL A 149 -2.33 -16.17 -15.26
N GLU A 150 -3.09 -16.36 -14.19
CA GLU A 150 -4.51 -16.00 -14.15
C GLU A 150 -4.81 -14.80 -13.23
N THR A 151 -3.79 -14.12 -12.72
CA THR A 151 -3.97 -13.02 -11.76
C THR A 151 -4.08 -11.69 -12.49
N PRO A 152 -5.26 -11.07 -12.57
CA PRO A 152 -5.41 -9.74 -13.14
C PRO A 152 -4.74 -8.69 -12.24
N MET A 153 -4.31 -7.56 -12.84
CA MET A 153 -3.70 -6.45 -12.12
C MET A 153 -4.63 -5.85 -11.04
N ALA A 154 -5.94 -5.88 -11.27
CA ALA A 154 -6.94 -5.34 -10.35
C ALA A 154 -8.18 -6.25 -10.32
N THR A 155 -8.71 -6.51 -9.12
CA THR A 155 -9.96 -7.24 -8.91
C THR A 155 -10.84 -6.48 -7.93
N PHE A 156 -12.14 -6.36 -8.26
CA PHE A 156 -13.12 -5.77 -7.36
C PHE A 156 -14.48 -6.46 -7.54
N LYS A 157 -15.07 -6.88 -6.41
CA LYS A 157 -16.36 -7.59 -6.43
C LYS A 157 -17.58 -6.65 -6.45
N GLY A 158 -17.38 -5.37 -6.26
CA GLY A 158 -18.44 -4.38 -6.05
C GLY A 158 -18.95 -3.69 -7.31
N GLY A 159 -18.37 -3.94 -8.49
CA GLY A 159 -18.80 -3.25 -9.69
C GLY A 159 -17.79 -3.25 -10.83
N ASN A 160 -18.11 -2.48 -11.87
CA ASN A 160 -17.31 -2.35 -13.08
C ASN A 160 -16.88 -0.89 -13.21
N SER A 161 -15.79 -0.53 -12.53
CA SER A 161 -15.28 0.85 -12.53
C SER A 161 -14.23 1.04 -13.61
N HIS A 162 -14.45 2.04 -14.48
CA HIS A 162 -13.52 2.45 -15.52
C HIS A 162 -12.98 3.84 -15.20
N ARG A 163 -11.66 3.97 -15.17
CA ARG A 163 -10.99 5.26 -14.98
C ARG A 163 -10.01 5.50 -16.12
N ARG A 164 -10.18 6.61 -16.81
CA ARG A 164 -9.23 7.03 -17.84
C ARG A 164 -8.07 7.73 -17.17
N MET A 165 -6.87 7.38 -17.58
CA MET A 165 -5.64 8.05 -17.16
C MET A 165 -4.95 8.67 -18.36
N GLN A 166 -4.19 9.73 -18.12
CA GLN A 166 -3.38 10.40 -19.12
C GLN A 166 -1.99 9.79 -19.14
N PHE A 167 -1.51 9.44 -20.32
CA PHE A 167 -0.14 9.02 -20.53
C PHE A 167 0.82 10.19 -20.27
N GLU A 168 1.87 9.95 -19.49
CA GLU A 168 2.87 10.95 -19.17
C GLU A 168 4.26 10.62 -19.69
N ASN A 169 4.71 9.37 -19.51
CA ASN A 169 6.07 9.00 -19.85
C ASN A 169 6.18 7.51 -20.17
N VAL A 170 7.17 7.20 -21.01
CA VAL A 170 7.65 5.85 -21.27
C VAL A 170 9.17 5.83 -21.23
N ALA A 171 9.72 4.81 -20.60
CA ALA A 171 11.13 4.46 -20.67
C ALA A 171 11.26 2.99 -21.05
N ALA A 172 12.33 2.62 -21.70
CA ALA A 172 12.64 1.24 -22.02
C ALA A 172 14.08 0.93 -21.59
N ASP A 173 14.28 -0.24 -21.03
CA ASP A 173 15.62 -0.75 -20.75
C ASP A 173 16.17 -1.54 -21.96
N THR A 174 17.47 -1.82 -21.92
CA THR A 174 18.19 -2.54 -22.99
C THR A 174 17.76 -3.99 -23.15
N ASP A 175 17.14 -4.58 -22.12
CA ASP A 175 16.56 -5.92 -22.12
C ASP A 175 15.16 -6.00 -22.73
N GLY A 176 14.59 -4.85 -23.11
CA GLY A 176 13.25 -4.74 -23.70
C GLY A 176 12.14 -4.48 -22.70
N THR A 177 12.44 -4.38 -21.41
CA THR A 177 11.46 -4.00 -20.37
C THR A 177 11.00 -2.56 -20.59
N VAL A 178 9.68 -2.32 -20.52
CA VAL A 178 9.07 -0.99 -20.74
C VAL A 178 8.41 -0.52 -19.45
N PHE A 179 8.74 0.70 -19.04
CA PHE A 179 8.18 1.40 -17.91
C PHE A 179 7.25 2.50 -18.36
N LEU A 180 6.00 2.44 -17.92
CA LEU A 180 4.97 3.41 -18.29
C LEU A 180 4.55 4.20 -17.04
N ARG A 181 4.31 5.50 -17.21
CA ARG A 181 3.70 6.35 -16.20
C ARG A 181 2.45 7.01 -16.75
N TYR A 182 1.40 6.89 -15.96
CA TYR A 182 0.12 7.55 -16.20
C TYR A 182 -0.24 8.42 -15.01
N SER A 183 -0.97 9.50 -15.24
CA SER A 183 -1.58 10.34 -14.22
C SER A 183 -3.09 10.39 -14.38
N ARG A 184 -3.75 10.71 -13.28
CA ARG A 184 -5.19 10.98 -13.28
C ARG A 184 -5.48 12.23 -14.10
N THR A 185 -6.45 12.13 -15.00
CA THR A 185 -7.02 13.31 -15.64
C THR A 185 -7.92 14.00 -14.61
N ARG A 186 -7.51 15.15 -14.10
CA ARG A 186 -8.44 16.04 -13.38
C ARG A 186 -9.22 16.77 -14.46
N GLU A 187 -10.53 16.53 -14.54
CA GLU A 187 -11.41 17.44 -15.24
C GLU A 187 -11.33 18.74 -14.45
N ASP A 188 -10.89 19.82 -15.09
CA ASP A 188 -10.99 21.14 -14.49
C ASP A 188 -12.49 21.38 -14.23
N VAL A 189 -12.84 21.48 -12.95
CA VAL A 189 -14.18 21.87 -12.54
C VAL A 189 -14.25 23.36 -12.78
N ASP A 190 -14.84 23.75 -13.94
CA ASP A 190 -15.20 25.13 -14.24
C ASP A 190 -16.21 25.69 -13.21
#